data_f3c78f57ffbe23053b80a37f3a25579e
#
_entry.id   f3c78f57ffbe23053b80a37f3a25579e
#
_cell.length_a   1.000
_cell.length_b   1.000
_cell.length_c   1.000
_cell.angle_alpha   90.00
_cell.angle_beta   90.00
_cell.angle_gamma   90.00
#
_symmetry.space_group_name_H-M   'P 1'
#
loop_
_entity.id
_entity.type
_entity.pdbx_description
1 polymer ?
#
loop_
_entity_poly.entity_id
_entity_poly.type
_entity_poly.pdbx_seq_one_letter_code
_entity_poly.pdbx_strand_id
1 'polypeptide(L)'
;MARRGHAYPQVTPTAGDLIDGAVVSAPATLTAGDGLRLARSRRAEALAVGARGFTLRDDLARASALGVEALAVGDLARRLPVVAASESEVRVRRLLAEGAAAVVVGERRSTPGLVRRTPPPITLSVQGRFEGWLDAASRELLAAAGRLAAAHGARAFVVGGLVRDALLERPPASHDLDVVVEGDALAVARALADAFGGSLVEHERFLTASVTLPDRRRVDLVTARSERYERPGALPHVLPALIAQDLRRRDFTVNALAVEIGSGGFGLLDPLGGSADIRRRRLRILHPLSFVEDPTRIFRAARYAARLGFALDAWTARCQALALSLAPYPALSPARIVAELERIIADAEPAAALTGLARARAFRLLDPRHRLTRRGLAQLQAVADTLAWAREHAEPAPPLELLAVALAVDQSHDVATGALRALGLSGAPLERVRATLAGADALAAGLQAARRSEAARALRAASPTAVAWSHLTAEPAGRARLDELLAATRAGRPALGGGDVIALGVAPGPEVAAVLAALRDARLEGEIRDRPGEIDYVRTWLPNRKKEG
;
A
#
# COMPACT_ATOMS: atom_id res chain seq x y z
N MET A 1 61.11 43.42 12.82
CA MET A 1 59.88 44.01 12.29
C MET A 1 58.97 42.85 11.79
N ALA A 2 58.05 42.41 12.64
CA ALA A 2 57.10 41.33 12.29
C ALA A 2 55.89 41.97 11.56
N ARG A 3 55.64 41.56 10.32
CA ARG A 3 54.44 41.96 9.56
C ARG A 3 53.21 41.32 10.22
N ARG A 4 52.35 42.14 10.82
CA ARG A 4 51.00 41.74 11.25
C ARG A 4 50.19 41.44 10.00
N GLY A 5 49.91 40.14 9.77
CA GLY A 5 48.92 39.74 8.76
C GLY A 5 47.54 40.25 9.17
N HIS A 6 46.93 41.11 8.37
CA HIS A 6 45.54 41.47 8.51
C HIS A 6 44.70 40.24 8.11
N ALA A 7 44.14 39.56 9.11
CA ALA A 7 43.06 38.59 8.84
C ALA A 7 41.85 39.41 8.35
N TYR A 8 41.50 39.25 7.09
CA TYR A 8 40.22 39.75 6.59
C TYR A 8 39.08 39.07 7.36
N PRO A 9 38.13 39.83 7.91
CA PRO A 9 36.97 39.21 8.54
C PRO A 9 36.28 38.32 7.48
N GLN A 10 36.18 37.03 7.75
CA GLN A 10 35.41 36.11 6.95
C GLN A 10 33.94 36.54 7.10
N VAL A 11 33.38 37.17 6.08
CA VAL A 11 31.94 37.49 6.02
C VAL A 11 31.19 36.16 5.96
N THR A 12 30.52 35.82 7.05
CA THR A 12 29.67 34.63 7.08
C THR A 12 28.48 34.87 6.14
N PRO A 13 28.24 34.01 5.14
CA PRO A 13 27.12 34.20 4.22
C PRO A 13 25.78 34.23 4.97
N THR A 14 24.91 35.10 4.51
CA THR A 14 23.54 35.28 5.03
C THR A 14 22.51 34.62 4.13
N ALA A 15 21.25 34.54 4.57
CA ALA A 15 20.14 34.05 3.76
C ALA A 15 19.95 34.87 2.47
N GLY A 16 20.23 36.17 2.52
CA GLY A 16 20.19 37.06 1.37
C GLY A 16 21.15 36.65 0.25
N ASP A 17 22.36 36.22 0.61
CA ASP A 17 23.40 35.76 -0.33
C ASP A 17 23.07 34.43 -1.01
N LEU A 18 22.13 33.68 -0.45
CA LEU A 18 21.70 32.36 -0.96
C LEU A 18 20.51 32.41 -1.90
N ILE A 19 19.89 33.57 -2.09
CA ILE A 19 18.69 33.69 -2.93
C ILE A 19 19.00 33.27 -4.38
N ASP A 20 18.27 32.26 -4.86
CA ASP A 20 18.41 31.70 -6.21
C ASP A 20 17.12 31.78 -7.04
N GLY A 21 16.05 32.40 -6.51
CA GLY A 21 14.79 32.55 -7.18
C GLY A 21 13.94 33.73 -6.66
N ALA A 22 13.05 34.23 -7.49
CA ALA A 22 12.09 35.26 -7.14
C ALA A 22 10.75 34.66 -6.69
N VAL A 23 10.01 35.43 -5.88
CA VAL A 23 8.64 35.10 -5.45
C VAL A 23 7.72 36.24 -5.88
N VAL A 24 6.58 35.90 -6.47
CA VAL A 24 5.58 36.89 -6.94
C VAL A 24 4.23 36.58 -6.29
N SER A 25 3.49 37.60 -5.90
CA SER A 25 2.15 37.45 -5.34
C SER A 25 1.12 37.05 -6.40
N ALA A 26 0.20 36.14 -6.02
CA ALA A 26 -0.90 35.73 -6.88
C ALA A 26 -2.17 35.46 -6.03
N PRO A 27 -3.39 35.71 -6.58
CA PRO A 27 -4.63 35.34 -5.92
C PRO A 27 -4.75 33.81 -5.83
N ALA A 28 -5.30 33.33 -4.71
CA ALA A 28 -5.45 31.88 -4.46
C ALA A 28 -6.36 31.18 -5.48
N THR A 29 -7.26 31.92 -6.11
CA THR A 29 -8.22 31.44 -7.11
C THR A 29 -7.67 31.41 -8.54
N LEU A 30 -6.46 31.94 -8.77
CA LEU A 30 -5.80 31.88 -10.06
C LEU A 30 -5.62 30.38 -10.47
N THR A 31 -5.88 30.04 -11.73
CA THR A 31 -5.67 28.69 -12.22
C THR A 31 -4.17 28.32 -12.23
N ALA A 32 -3.85 27.04 -12.10
CA ALA A 32 -2.46 26.57 -12.16
C ALA A 32 -1.82 26.88 -13.52
N GLY A 33 -2.59 26.85 -14.62
CA GLY A 33 -2.14 27.23 -15.94
C GLY A 33 -1.78 28.72 -16.04
N ASP A 34 -2.64 29.62 -15.55
CA ASP A 34 -2.36 31.06 -15.48
C ASP A 34 -1.20 31.35 -14.52
N GLY A 35 -1.17 30.65 -13.38
CA GLY A 35 -0.09 30.75 -12.42
C GLY A 35 1.26 30.38 -13.02
N LEU A 36 1.31 29.34 -13.85
CA LEU A 36 2.54 28.97 -14.57
C LEU A 36 2.97 30.04 -15.57
N ARG A 37 2.01 30.63 -16.32
CA ARG A 37 2.28 31.75 -17.24
C ARG A 37 2.83 32.96 -16.48
N LEU A 38 2.20 33.33 -15.36
CA LEU A 38 2.65 34.41 -14.51
C LEU A 38 4.07 34.14 -13.95
N ALA A 39 4.32 32.94 -13.41
CA ALA A 39 5.64 32.58 -12.88
C ALA A 39 6.73 32.68 -13.97
N ARG A 40 6.46 32.20 -15.18
CA ARG A 40 7.39 32.26 -16.31
C ARG A 40 7.64 33.70 -16.77
N SER A 41 6.60 34.51 -16.95
CA SER A 41 6.73 35.91 -17.40
C SER A 41 7.50 36.80 -16.41
N ARG A 42 7.39 36.50 -15.12
CA ARG A 42 8.08 37.19 -14.03
C ARG A 42 9.38 36.52 -13.59
N ARG A 43 9.81 35.45 -14.24
CA ARG A 43 10.96 34.63 -13.88
C ARG A 43 10.93 34.22 -12.40
N ALA A 44 9.73 33.95 -11.86
CA ALA A 44 9.52 33.59 -10.48
C ALA A 44 9.62 32.05 -10.30
N GLU A 45 10.18 31.62 -9.19
CA GLU A 45 10.27 30.21 -8.79
C GLU A 45 9.11 29.80 -7.88
N ALA A 46 8.41 30.78 -7.29
CA ALA A 46 7.22 30.54 -6.50
C ALA A 46 6.20 31.66 -6.60
N LEU A 47 4.93 31.34 -6.37
CA LEU A 47 3.84 32.28 -6.17
C LEU A 47 3.48 32.33 -4.69
N ALA A 48 3.44 33.55 -4.12
CA ALA A 48 2.91 33.79 -2.78
C ALA A 48 1.38 33.89 -2.85
N VAL A 49 0.68 33.02 -2.14
CA VAL A 49 -0.77 32.83 -2.24
C VAL A 49 -1.46 33.20 -0.92
N GLY A 50 -1.14 34.38 -0.42
CA GLY A 50 -1.70 34.94 0.82
C GLY A 50 -1.53 33.99 2.01
N ALA A 51 -2.61 33.81 2.80
CA ALA A 51 -2.59 32.94 3.98
C ALA A 51 -2.39 31.43 3.68
N ARG A 52 -2.56 31.00 2.43
CA ARG A 52 -2.36 29.61 2.01
C ARG A 52 -0.87 29.22 1.90
N GLY A 53 0.02 30.20 1.77
CA GLY A 53 1.47 30.01 1.66
C GLY A 53 1.98 30.19 0.24
N PHE A 54 2.72 29.21 -0.27
CA PHE A 54 3.45 29.35 -1.53
C PHE A 54 3.21 28.16 -2.44
N THR A 55 3.07 28.40 -3.74
CA THR A 55 3.01 27.39 -4.80
C THR A 55 4.27 27.47 -5.64
N LEU A 56 5.03 26.39 -5.72
CA LEU A 56 6.28 26.37 -6.48
C LEU A 56 5.99 26.27 -7.99
N ARG A 57 6.85 26.85 -8.81
CA ARG A 57 6.75 26.80 -10.28
C ARG A 57 6.76 25.35 -10.79
N ASP A 58 7.54 24.47 -10.17
CA ASP A 58 7.60 23.07 -10.55
C ASP A 58 6.26 22.35 -10.31
N ASP A 59 5.53 22.71 -9.23
CA ASP A 59 4.20 22.16 -8.96
C ASP A 59 3.17 22.62 -10.01
N LEU A 60 3.28 23.87 -10.47
CA LEU A 60 2.45 24.42 -11.57
C LEU A 60 2.77 23.74 -12.92
N ALA A 61 4.05 23.55 -13.22
CA ALA A 61 4.48 22.83 -14.42
C ALA A 61 3.99 21.37 -14.42
N ARG A 62 3.98 20.74 -13.25
CA ARG A 62 3.45 19.40 -13.06
C ARG A 62 1.93 19.35 -13.27
N ALA A 63 1.18 20.34 -12.78
CA ALA A 63 -0.25 20.45 -13.02
C ALA A 63 -0.57 20.58 -14.52
N SER A 64 0.22 21.36 -15.25
CA SER A 64 0.09 21.48 -16.71
C SER A 64 0.42 20.17 -17.42
N ALA A 65 1.49 19.49 -17.02
CA ALA A 65 1.88 18.20 -17.61
C ALA A 65 0.84 17.09 -17.40
N LEU A 66 0.07 17.15 -16.29
CA LEU A 66 -1.00 16.22 -15.96
C LEU A 66 -2.37 16.58 -16.58
N GLY A 67 -2.50 17.73 -17.25
CA GLY A 67 -3.77 18.22 -17.75
C GLY A 67 -4.76 18.65 -16.67
N VAL A 68 -4.27 19.06 -15.49
CA VAL A 68 -5.09 19.57 -14.37
C VAL A 68 -4.87 21.07 -14.14
N GLU A 69 -4.67 21.82 -15.18
CA GLU A 69 -4.36 23.27 -15.19
C GLU A 69 -5.48 24.14 -14.61
N ALA A 70 -6.70 23.62 -14.57
CA ALA A 70 -7.86 24.30 -13.99
C ALA A 70 -7.84 24.36 -12.45
N LEU A 71 -6.98 23.56 -11.79
CA LEU A 71 -6.82 23.62 -10.34
C LEU A 71 -6.38 25.01 -9.89
N ALA A 72 -6.90 25.46 -8.76
CA ALA A 72 -6.48 26.73 -8.20
C ALA A 72 -5.06 26.65 -7.62
N VAL A 73 -4.24 27.67 -7.82
CA VAL A 73 -2.88 27.73 -7.24
C VAL A 73 -2.91 27.59 -5.72
N GLY A 74 -3.99 28.07 -5.08
CA GLY A 74 -4.20 27.94 -3.64
C GLY A 74 -4.38 26.50 -3.16
N ASP A 75 -4.84 25.59 -4.01
CA ASP A 75 -5.00 24.17 -3.66
C ASP A 75 -3.66 23.43 -3.70
N LEU A 76 -2.73 23.90 -4.51
CA LEU A 76 -1.37 23.39 -4.62
C LEU A 76 -0.41 24.01 -3.58
N ALA A 77 -0.83 25.08 -2.89
CA ALA A 77 0.03 25.85 -1.99
C ALA A 77 0.44 25.05 -0.75
N ARG A 78 1.64 25.34 -0.27
CA ARG A 78 2.22 24.82 0.98
C ARG A 78 2.81 25.94 1.82
N ARG A 79 2.90 25.74 3.12
CA ARG A 79 3.65 26.65 3.98
C ARG A 79 5.15 26.39 3.81
N LEU A 80 5.90 27.44 3.54
CA LEU A 80 7.35 27.44 3.53
C LEU A 80 7.87 28.26 4.72
N PRO A 81 9.04 27.90 5.30
CA PRO A 81 9.72 28.75 6.28
C PRO A 81 10.03 30.10 5.66
N VAL A 82 9.86 31.17 6.43
CA VAL A 82 10.22 32.54 6.05
C VAL A 82 11.28 33.03 7.02
N VAL A 83 12.39 33.54 6.51
CA VAL A 83 13.50 34.09 7.27
C VAL A 83 13.87 35.48 6.81
N ALA A 84 14.49 36.28 7.68
CA ALA A 84 15.07 37.58 7.29
C ALA A 84 16.28 37.41 6.37
N ALA A 85 16.57 38.40 5.53
CA ALA A 85 17.76 38.38 4.67
C ALA A 85 19.08 38.31 5.47
N SER A 86 19.08 38.86 6.67
CA SER A 86 20.21 38.82 7.61
C SER A 86 20.37 37.50 8.37
N GLU A 87 19.45 36.55 8.21
CA GLU A 87 19.53 35.25 8.89
C GLU A 87 20.76 34.47 8.40
N SER A 88 21.34 33.63 9.26
CA SER A 88 22.55 32.86 8.96
C SER A 88 22.30 31.78 7.90
N GLU A 89 23.28 31.56 7.01
CA GLU A 89 23.28 30.43 6.07
C GLU A 89 23.03 29.09 6.78
N VAL A 90 23.63 28.88 7.94
CA VAL A 90 23.48 27.65 8.74
C VAL A 90 22.01 27.39 9.06
N ARG A 91 21.26 28.43 9.41
CA ARG A 91 19.82 28.30 9.70
C ARG A 91 19.04 27.91 8.46
N VAL A 92 19.32 28.51 7.30
CA VAL A 92 18.68 28.19 6.03
C VAL A 92 18.96 26.74 5.63
N ARG A 93 20.23 26.33 5.66
CA ARG A 93 20.63 24.95 5.36
C ARG A 93 19.98 23.94 6.30
N ARG A 94 19.85 24.26 7.59
CA ARG A 94 19.15 23.42 8.55
C ARG A 94 17.68 23.25 8.22
N LEU A 95 16.96 24.33 7.87
CA LEU A 95 15.55 24.25 7.47
C LEU A 95 15.36 23.38 6.23
N LEU A 96 16.26 23.52 5.25
CA LEU A 96 16.24 22.66 4.06
C LEU A 96 16.56 21.19 4.42
N ALA A 97 17.53 20.92 5.27
CA ALA A 97 17.86 19.57 5.76
C ALA A 97 16.71 18.94 6.56
N GLU A 98 15.94 19.74 7.30
CA GLU A 98 14.74 19.31 8.02
C GLU A 98 13.51 19.08 7.12
N GLY A 99 13.65 19.23 5.80
CA GLY A 99 12.64 18.85 4.83
C GLY A 99 11.82 20.01 4.26
N ALA A 100 12.19 21.26 4.48
CA ALA A 100 11.57 22.36 3.77
C ALA A 100 11.82 22.22 2.26
N ALA A 101 10.80 22.38 1.42
CA ALA A 101 10.92 22.32 -0.05
C ALA A 101 11.73 23.51 -0.59
N ALA A 102 11.62 24.65 0.07
CA ALA A 102 12.38 25.87 -0.14
C ALA A 102 12.30 26.74 1.12
N VAL A 103 13.12 27.77 1.22
CA VAL A 103 13.06 28.79 2.26
C VAL A 103 12.80 30.14 1.58
N VAL A 104 11.81 30.86 2.07
CA VAL A 104 11.50 32.23 1.60
C VAL A 104 12.33 33.20 2.42
N VAL A 105 13.03 34.09 1.73
CA VAL A 105 13.88 35.12 2.34
C VAL A 105 13.26 36.49 2.05
N GLY A 106 12.90 37.23 3.07
CA GLY A 106 12.33 38.53 2.90
C GLY A 106 11.77 39.16 4.17
N GLU A 107 11.58 40.45 4.15
CA GLU A 107 10.93 41.23 5.19
C GLU A 107 9.56 41.69 4.72
N ARG A 108 8.69 42.14 5.67
CA ARG A 108 7.28 42.53 5.40
C ARG A 108 7.09 43.55 4.27
N ARG A 109 8.12 44.23 3.81
CA ARG A 109 8.05 45.32 2.81
C ARG A 109 8.96 45.13 1.59
N SER A 110 9.74 44.05 1.50
CA SER A 110 10.61 43.76 0.36
C SER A 110 10.02 42.65 -0.52
N THR A 111 10.42 42.65 -1.80
CA THR A 111 10.11 41.52 -2.69
C THR A 111 10.81 40.28 -2.16
N PRO A 112 10.08 39.24 -1.77
CA PRO A 112 10.72 38.06 -1.18
C PRO A 112 11.52 37.29 -2.22
N GLY A 113 12.69 36.78 -1.80
CA GLY A 113 13.48 35.84 -2.57
C GLY A 113 13.19 34.40 -2.11
N LEU A 114 13.66 33.44 -2.87
CA LEU A 114 13.55 32.02 -2.56
C LEU A 114 14.93 31.39 -2.56
N VAL A 115 15.20 30.53 -1.58
CA VAL A 115 16.33 29.61 -1.57
C VAL A 115 15.77 28.22 -1.81
N ARG A 116 16.08 27.64 -2.96
CA ARG A 116 15.65 26.29 -3.32
C ARG A 116 16.53 25.24 -2.64
N ARG A 117 15.95 24.09 -2.48
CA ARG A 117 16.69 22.94 -1.97
C ARG A 117 17.64 22.40 -3.03
N THR A 118 18.93 22.58 -2.83
CA THR A 118 19.96 21.77 -3.50
C THR A 118 20.05 20.42 -2.79
N PRO A 119 20.23 19.30 -3.49
CA PRO A 119 20.52 18.03 -2.84
C PRO A 119 21.75 18.23 -1.94
N PRO A 120 21.67 17.95 -0.63
CA PRO A 120 22.86 17.99 0.18
C PRO A 120 23.85 16.96 -0.36
N PRO A 121 25.17 17.23 -0.29
CA PRO A 121 26.14 16.17 -0.50
C PRO A 121 25.87 15.05 0.51
N ILE A 122 26.25 13.82 0.17
CA ILE A 122 26.20 12.67 1.08
C ILE A 122 27.01 13.04 2.33
N THR A 123 26.36 13.30 3.44
CA THR A 123 27.04 13.95 4.59
C THR A 123 26.91 13.18 5.89
N LEU A 124 26.02 12.19 5.98
CA LEU A 124 25.87 11.41 7.20
C LEU A 124 26.23 9.96 6.92
N SER A 125 27.33 9.49 7.51
CA SER A 125 27.60 8.06 7.57
C SER A 125 26.56 7.41 8.49
N VAL A 126 25.83 6.44 7.97
CA VAL A 126 24.93 5.56 8.75
C VAL A 126 25.58 4.18 8.93
N GLN A 127 26.88 4.07 8.71
CA GLN A 127 27.63 2.82 8.70
C GLN A 127 27.37 1.98 9.96
N GLY A 128 27.57 2.53 11.15
CA GLY A 128 27.39 1.78 12.39
C GLY A 128 25.95 1.26 12.61
N ARG A 129 24.94 2.00 12.12
CA ARG A 129 23.54 1.54 12.17
C ARG A 129 23.29 0.38 11.22
N PHE A 130 23.79 0.47 9.99
CA PHE A 130 23.64 -0.60 8.99
C PHE A 130 24.46 -1.83 9.35
N GLU A 131 25.67 -1.67 9.86
CA GLU A 131 26.54 -2.78 10.30
C GLU A 131 25.95 -3.56 11.47
N GLY A 132 25.28 -2.88 12.42
CA GLY A 132 24.60 -3.54 13.53
C GLY A 132 23.22 -4.10 13.21
N TRP A 133 22.61 -3.62 12.13
CA TRP A 133 21.23 -3.96 11.78
C TRP A 133 21.12 -5.07 10.71
N LEU A 134 22.05 -5.14 9.75
CA LEU A 134 22.13 -6.21 8.74
C LEU A 134 22.97 -7.38 9.25
N ASP A 135 22.56 -8.59 8.88
CA ASP A 135 23.41 -9.77 9.06
C ASP A 135 24.70 -9.70 8.21
N ALA A 136 25.71 -10.49 8.58
CA ALA A 136 27.01 -10.44 7.93
C ALA A 136 26.95 -10.73 6.42
N ALA A 137 26.09 -11.66 6.03
CA ALA A 137 25.98 -12.07 4.64
C ALA A 137 25.23 -11.03 3.78
N SER A 138 24.21 -10.36 4.33
CA SER A 138 23.54 -9.23 3.66
C SER A 138 24.50 -8.04 3.49
N ARG A 139 25.37 -7.77 4.47
CA ARG A 139 26.41 -6.74 4.36
C ARG A 139 27.42 -7.06 3.26
N GLU A 140 27.92 -8.31 3.22
CA GLU A 140 28.84 -8.75 2.18
C GLU A 140 28.23 -8.62 0.78
N LEU A 141 26.97 -9.04 0.64
CA LEU A 141 26.23 -8.98 -0.62
C LEU A 141 26.04 -7.53 -1.09
N LEU A 142 25.67 -6.62 -0.22
CA LEU A 142 25.56 -5.19 -0.55
C LEU A 142 26.92 -4.58 -0.90
N ALA A 143 27.98 -4.93 -0.15
CA ALA A 143 29.33 -4.46 -0.44
C ALA A 143 29.82 -4.99 -1.82
N ALA A 144 29.52 -6.23 -2.14
CA ALA A 144 29.83 -6.82 -3.47
C ALA A 144 29.04 -6.12 -4.59
N ALA A 145 27.73 -5.89 -4.40
CA ALA A 145 26.92 -5.15 -5.36
C ALA A 145 27.48 -3.74 -5.62
N GLY A 146 27.92 -3.04 -4.57
CA GLY A 146 28.57 -1.74 -4.69
C GLY A 146 29.89 -1.79 -5.47
N ARG A 147 30.76 -2.77 -5.20
CA ARG A 147 32.03 -2.95 -5.93
C ARG A 147 31.78 -3.29 -7.40
N LEU A 148 30.84 -4.18 -7.67
CA LEU A 148 30.48 -4.57 -9.04
C LEU A 148 29.87 -3.39 -9.80
N ALA A 149 29.00 -2.59 -9.17
CA ALA A 149 28.50 -1.36 -9.77
C ALA A 149 29.65 -0.41 -10.16
N ALA A 150 30.60 -0.17 -9.25
CA ALA A 150 31.76 0.68 -9.51
C ALA A 150 32.63 0.15 -10.66
N ALA A 151 32.83 -1.17 -10.75
CA ALA A 151 33.55 -1.81 -11.86
C ALA A 151 32.87 -1.60 -13.23
N HIS A 152 31.56 -1.41 -13.23
CA HIS A 152 30.75 -1.08 -14.43
C HIS A 152 30.54 0.44 -14.62
N GLY A 153 31.28 1.30 -13.90
CA GLY A 153 31.14 2.76 -13.99
C GLY A 153 29.81 3.29 -13.43
N ALA A 154 29.13 2.52 -12.59
CA ALA A 154 27.85 2.84 -12.00
C ALA A 154 27.98 3.05 -10.48
N ARG A 155 26.92 3.60 -9.87
CA ARG A 155 26.79 3.75 -8.40
C ARG A 155 25.58 2.93 -7.94
N ALA A 156 25.68 2.28 -6.80
CA ALA A 156 24.62 1.47 -6.23
C ALA A 156 24.13 2.03 -4.89
N PHE A 157 22.83 1.91 -4.64
CA PHE A 157 22.16 2.47 -3.47
C PHE A 157 21.12 1.49 -2.93
N VAL A 158 21.13 1.26 -1.63
CA VAL A 158 19.97 0.70 -0.92
C VAL A 158 18.96 1.80 -0.74
N VAL A 159 17.66 1.52 -0.93
CA VAL A 159 16.62 2.57 -0.98
C VAL A 159 15.35 2.20 -0.21
N GLY A 160 14.56 3.21 0.11
CA GLY A 160 13.17 3.05 0.51
C GLY A 160 12.97 2.39 1.87
N GLY A 161 12.19 1.30 1.90
CA GLY A 161 11.77 0.64 3.13
C GLY A 161 12.91 0.14 3.99
N LEU A 162 13.94 -0.42 3.38
CA LEU A 162 15.10 -0.95 4.08
C LEU A 162 15.84 0.17 4.84
N VAL A 163 16.08 1.32 4.17
CA VAL A 163 16.73 2.48 4.79
C VAL A 163 15.88 3.06 5.93
N ARG A 164 14.57 3.20 5.70
CA ARG A 164 13.63 3.65 6.72
C ARG A 164 13.63 2.74 7.94
N ASP A 165 13.54 1.43 7.74
CA ASP A 165 13.42 0.45 8.83
C ASP A 165 14.73 0.36 9.63
N ALA A 166 15.89 0.48 8.96
CA ALA A 166 17.19 0.62 9.63
C ALA A 166 17.28 1.90 10.49
N LEU A 167 16.76 3.04 9.98
CA LEU A 167 16.73 4.29 10.75
C LEU A 167 15.74 4.23 11.93
N LEU A 168 14.73 3.36 11.87
CA LEU A 168 13.78 3.09 12.94
C LEU A 168 14.26 1.99 13.90
N GLU A 169 15.40 1.35 13.62
CA GLU A 169 15.94 0.22 14.38
C GLU A 169 14.92 -0.95 14.48
N ARG A 170 14.08 -1.09 13.45
CA ARG A 170 13.13 -2.19 13.33
C ARG A 170 13.81 -3.37 12.65
N PRO A 171 13.51 -4.62 13.06
CA PRO A 171 14.05 -5.77 12.35
C PRO A 171 13.63 -5.73 10.87
N PRO A 172 14.49 -6.19 9.94
CA PRO A 172 14.13 -6.27 8.54
C PRO A 172 12.90 -7.17 8.35
N ALA A 173 11.95 -6.71 7.54
CA ALA A 173 10.70 -7.46 7.30
C ALA A 173 10.92 -8.70 6.42
N SER A 174 11.98 -8.69 5.61
CA SER A 174 12.42 -9.80 4.76
C SER A 174 13.94 -9.72 4.57
N HIS A 175 14.53 -10.79 4.05
CA HIS A 175 15.93 -10.82 3.61
C HIS A 175 16.11 -10.32 2.17
N ASP A 176 15.05 -9.76 1.57
CA ASP A 176 15.11 -9.18 0.22
C ASP A 176 15.76 -7.80 0.27
N LEU A 177 16.71 -7.58 -0.61
CA LEU A 177 17.48 -6.35 -0.69
C LEU A 177 17.10 -5.59 -1.97
N ASP A 178 16.56 -4.38 -1.82
CA ASP A 178 16.24 -3.48 -2.92
C ASP A 178 17.42 -2.56 -3.22
N VAL A 179 18.05 -2.73 -4.37
CA VAL A 179 19.19 -1.95 -4.82
C VAL A 179 18.84 -1.14 -6.06
N VAL A 180 19.01 0.16 -6.00
CA VAL A 180 18.93 1.05 -7.17
C VAL A 180 20.33 1.31 -7.69
N VAL A 181 20.52 1.13 -9.00
CA VAL A 181 21.77 1.37 -9.70
C VAL A 181 21.64 2.63 -10.56
N GLU A 182 22.47 3.62 -10.30
CA GLU A 182 22.67 4.77 -11.19
C GLU A 182 23.65 4.36 -12.29
N GLY A 183 23.10 3.76 -13.35
CA GLY A 183 23.81 3.09 -14.42
C GLY A 183 23.05 1.85 -14.91
N ASP A 184 23.75 0.86 -15.46
CA ASP A 184 23.17 -0.39 -15.98
C ASP A 184 22.97 -1.41 -14.85
N ALA A 185 21.74 -1.50 -14.32
CA ALA A 185 21.41 -2.46 -13.27
C ALA A 185 21.45 -3.92 -13.78
N LEU A 186 21.18 -4.17 -15.07
CA LEU A 186 21.19 -5.53 -15.62
C LEU A 186 22.63 -6.07 -15.68
N ALA A 187 23.59 -5.25 -16.11
CA ALA A 187 25.00 -5.62 -16.11
C ALA A 187 25.50 -5.94 -14.69
N VAL A 188 25.14 -5.11 -13.69
CA VAL A 188 25.49 -5.35 -12.29
C VAL A 188 24.83 -6.64 -11.76
N ALA A 189 23.58 -6.91 -12.14
CA ALA A 189 22.86 -8.10 -11.71
C ALA A 189 23.48 -9.39 -12.27
N ARG A 190 23.90 -9.39 -13.55
CA ARG A 190 24.64 -10.52 -14.16
C ARG A 190 25.93 -10.79 -13.40
N ALA A 191 26.74 -9.74 -13.20
CA ALA A 191 28.00 -9.88 -12.47
C ALA A 191 27.79 -10.36 -11.02
N LEU A 192 26.71 -9.95 -10.35
CA LEU A 192 26.36 -10.40 -9.01
C LEU A 192 25.93 -11.87 -9.00
N ALA A 193 25.11 -12.29 -9.95
CA ALA A 193 24.68 -13.67 -10.10
C ALA A 193 25.88 -14.60 -10.36
N ASP A 194 26.79 -14.22 -11.25
CA ASP A 194 28.01 -14.96 -11.53
C ASP A 194 28.92 -15.08 -10.31
N ALA A 195 29.11 -13.99 -9.57
CA ALA A 195 30.00 -13.96 -8.40
C ALA A 195 29.51 -14.82 -7.22
N PHE A 196 28.19 -14.99 -7.06
CA PHE A 196 27.59 -15.72 -5.95
C PHE A 196 26.90 -17.03 -6.37
N GLY A 197 26.98 -17.44 -7.64
CA GLY A 197 26.31 -18.65 -8.15
C GLY A 197 24.78 -18.57 -8.05
N GLY A 198 24.22 -17.37 -8.19
CA GLY A 198 22.79 -17.11 -8.09
C GLY A 198 22.05 -17.35 -9.41
N SER A 199 20.74 -17.55 -9.31
CA SER A 199 19.86 -17.53 -10.48
C SER A 199 19.40 -16.10 -10.77
N LEU A 200 19.34 -15.74 -12.07
CA LEU A 200 18.99 -14.41 -12.54
C LEU A 200 17.67 -14.41 -13.30
N VAL A 201 16.80 -13.45 -12.99
CA VAL A 201 15.60 -13.14 -13.78
C VAL A 201 15.64 -11.67 -14.18
N GLU A 202 15.68 -11.42 -15.48
CA GLU A 202 15.74 -10.06 -16.04
C GLU A 202 14.40 -9.63 -16.62
N HIS A 203 14.08 -8.36 -16.43
CA HIS A 203 12.94 -7.67 -17.02
C HIS A 203 13.45 -6.44 -17.79
N GLU A 204 14.03 -6.67 -18.96
CA GLU A 204 14.69 -5.63 -19.77
C GLU A 204 13.81 -4.40 -20.01
N ARG A 205 12.53 -4.61 -20.33
CA ARG A 205 11.57 -3.54 -20.56
C ARG A 205 11.44 -2.57 -19.37
N PHE A 206 11.68 -3.06 -18.15
CA PHE A 206 11.56 -2.29 -16.92
C PHE A 206 12.92 -1.92 -16.32
N LEU A 207 14.02 -2.34 -16.95
CA LEU A 207 15.38 -2.17 -16.49
C LEU A 207 15.56 -2.67 -15.04
N THR A 208 15.00 -3.85 -14.76
CA THR A 208 15.04 -4.49 -13.44
C THR A 208 15.51 -5.93 -13.56
N ALA A 209 16.21 -6.41 -12.54
CA ALA A 209 16.62 -7.79 -12.43
C ALA A 209 16.50 -8.28 -10.98
N SER A 210 16.21 -9.57 -10.82
CA SER A 210 16.18 -10.25 -9.54
C SER A 210 17.25 -11.34 -9.54
N VAL A 211 18.15 -11.29 -8.59
CA VAL A 211 19.16 -12.32 -8.32
C VAL A 211 18.72 -13.09 -7.07
N THR A 212 18.51 -14.40 -7.22
CA THR A 212 18.22 -15.30 -6.11
C THR A 212 19.43 -16.17 -5.83
N LEU A 213 19.97 -16.08 -4.63
CA LEU A 213 21.16 -16.80 -4.19
C LEU A 213 20.83 -18.25 -3.78
N PRO A 214 21.84 -19.15 -3.70
CA PRO A 214 21.63 -20.54 -3.24
C PRO A 214 21.02 -20.66 -1.87
N ASP A 215 21.25 -19.72 -0.96
CA ASP A 215 20.67 -19.65 0.39
C ASP A 215 19.28 -19.01 0.42
N ARG A 216 18.66 -18.79 -0.74
CA ARG A 216 17.33 -18.20 -0.97
C ARG A 216 17.21 -16.70 -0.69
N ARG A 217 18.30 -15.99 -0.39
CA ARG A 217 18.26 -14.52 -0.35
C ARG A 217 18.08 -13.97 -1.75
N ARG A 218 17.35 -12.86 -1.84
CA ARG A 218 17.04 -12.19 -3.09
C ARG A 218 17.54 -10.76 -3.09
N VAL A 219 18.12 -10.35 -4.19
CA VAL A 219 18.49 -8.96 -4.47
C VAL A 219 17.73 -8.50 -5.71
N ASP A 220 16.91 -7.49 -5.56
CA ASP A 220 16.23 -6.83 -6.66
C ASP A 220 17.05 -5.59 -7.07
N LEU A 221 17.58 -5.61 -8.28
CA LEU A 221 18.35 -4.49 -8.83
C LEU A 221 17.49 -3.74 -9.85
N VAL A 222 17.45 -2.43 -9.73
CA VAL A 222 16.64 -1.56 -10.58
C VAL A 222 17.47 -0.38 -11.03
N THR A 223 17.47 -0.06 -12.33
CA THR A 223 18.08 1.18 -12.82
C THR A 223 17.36 2.39 -12.24
N ALA A 224 18.12 3.35 -11.72
CA ALA A 224 17.59 4.63 -11.27
C ALA A 224 16.79 5.29 -12.38
N ARG A 225 15.58 5.78 -12.06
CA ARG A 225 14.65 6.25 -13.08
C ARG A 225 13.84 7.47 -12.66
N SER A 226 13.48 8.29 -13.63
CA SER A 226 12.45 9.32 -13.50
C SER A 226 11.11 8.79 -14.01
N GLU A 227 10.03 9.38 -13.56
CA GLU A 227 8.66 9.05 -13.95
C GLU A 227 7.94 10.30 -14.44
N ARG A 228 7.23 10.17 -15.56
CA ARG A 228 6.37 11.20 -16.10
C ARG A 228 4.97 10.65 -16.31
N TYR A 229 3.98 11.31 -15.76
CA TYR A 229 2.57 10.95 -15.89
C TYR A 229 1.90 11.87 -16.93
N GLU A 230 1.20 11.28 -17.90
CA GLU A 230 0.45 12.02 -18.92
C GLU A 230 -0.96 12.40 -18.47
N ARG A 231 -1.53 11.60 -17.61
CA ARG A 231 -2.90 11.76 -17.09
C ARG A 231 -2.99 11.30 -15.63
N PRO A 232 -3.92 11.89 -14.84
CA PRO A 232 -4.20 11.42 -13.49
C PRO A 232 -4.53 9.92 -13.44
N GLY A 233 -3.84 9.19 -12.56
CA GLY A 233 -4.05 7.76 -12.35
C GLY A 233 -3.46 6.83 -13.41
N ALA A 234 -2.86 7.33 -14.49
CA ALA A 234 -2.20 6.50 -15.50
C ALA A 234 -0.93 5.82 -14.98
N LEU A 235 -0.43 4.85 -15.72
CA LEU A 235 0.93 4.35 -15.52
C LEU A 235 1.94 5.41 -16.01
N PRO A 236 3.08 5.57 -15.33
CA PRO A 236 4.10 6.52 -15.75
C PRO A 236 4.92 6.02 -16.94
N HIS A 237 5.38 6.95 -17.75
CA HIS A 237 6.52 6.72 -18.62
C HIS A 237 7.80 6.82 -17.79
N VAL A 238 8.67 5.83 -17.93
CA VAL A 238 9.92 5.71 -17.17
C VAL A 238 11.11 5.96 -18.06
N LEU A 239 12.10 6.71 -17.56
CA LEU A 239 13.37 6.97 -18.23
C LEU A 239 14.51 6.79 -17.23
N PRO A 240 15.66 6.22 -17.64
CA PRO A 240 16.85 6.18 -16.80
C PRO A 240 17.20 7.58 -16.29
N ALA A 241 17.64 7.67 -15.04
CA ALA A 241 17.90 8.94 -14.37
C ALA A 241 18.95 8.81 -13.26
N LEU A 242 19.29 9.94 -12.64
CA LEU A 242 20.14 9.97 -11.45
C LEU A 242 19.33 9.58 -10.21
N ILE A 243 20.02 9.09 -9.17
CA ILE A 243 19.40 8.70 -7.89
C ILE A 243 18.56 9.83 -7.27
N ALA A 244 19.00 11.09 -7.39
CA ALA A 244 18.24 12.23 -6.89
C ALA A 244 16.87 12.40 -7.57
N GLN A 245 16.73 12.00 -8.82
CA GLN A 245 15.46 12.01 -9.55
C GLN A 245 14.62 10.79 -9.18
N ASP A 246 15.25 9.62 -8.98
CA ASP A 246 14.56 8.42 -8.51
C ASP A 246 13.91 8.63 -7.13
N LEU A 247 14.62 9.30 -6.22
CA LEU A 247 14.05 9.62 -4.91
C LEU A 247 12.86 10.58 -4.99
N ARG A 248 12.82 11.50 -5.98
CA ARG A 248 11.74 12.49 -6.16
C ARG A 248 10.45 11.94 -6.77
N ARG A 249 10.46 10.75 -7.36
CA ARG A 249 9.26 10.09 -7.91
C ARG A 249 8.54 9.22 -6.91
N ARG A 250 9.13 8.96 -5.74
CA ARG A 250 8.59 8.05 -4.71
C ARG A 250 7.33 8.62 -4.07
N ASP A 251 6.71 7.81 -3.21
CA ASP A 251 5.43 8.13 -2.57
C ASP A 251 5.56 9.13 -1.40
N PHE A 252 6.43 8.79 -0.43
CA PHE A 252 6.59 9.55 0.81
C PHE A 252 8.05 9.84 1.10
N THR A 253 8.31 10.95 1.81
CA THR A 253 9.67 11.35 2.20
C THR A 253 10.41 10.28 2.99
N VAL A 254 9.70 9.55 3.85
CA VAL A 254 10.26 8.45 4.67
C VAL A 254 10.70 7.25 3.82
N ASN A 255 10.24 7.14 2.59
CA ASN A 255 10.64 6.12 1.61
C ASN A 255 11.56 6.70 0.51
N ALA A 256 11.82 8.00 0.53
CA ALA A 256 12.67 8.71 -0.43
C ALA A 256 14.08 8.95 0.15
N LEU A 257 14.62 7.92 0.74
CA LEU A 257 15.94 7.82 1.34
C LEU A 257 16.78 6.82 0.56
N ALA A 258 18.07 7.07 0.42
CA ALA A 258 19.00 6.13 -0.15
C ALA A 258 20.27 6.05 0.70
N VAL A 259 20.91 4.90 0.72
CA VAL A 259 22.24 4.70 1.30
C VAL A 259 23.15 4.21 0.19
N GLU A 260 24.19 4.98 -0.12
CA GLU A 260 25.19 4.58 -1.10
C GLU A 260 25.98 3.39 -0.57
N ILE A 261 26.14 2.36 -1.40
CA ILE A 261 26.91 1.16 -1.07
C ILE A 261 28.12 1.08 -2.01
N GLY A 262 29.31 0.87 -1.44
CA GLY A 262 30.55 0.81 -2.21
C GLY A 262 31.77 1.01 -1.33
N SER A 263 32.90 1.38 -1.96
CA SER A 263 34.20 1.54 -1.29
C SER A 263 34.28 2.69 -0.28
N GLY A 264 33.28 3.61 -0.29
CA GLY A 264 33.23 4.78 0.60
C GLY A 264 32.42 4.59 1.90
N GLY A 265 31.95 3.38 2.20
CA GLY A 265 31.07 3.11 3.34
C GLY A 265 29.59 3.37 3.04
N PHE A 266 28.76 3.47 4.08
CA PHE A 266 27.31 3.67 3.97
C PHE A 266 26.97 5.16 4.15
N GLY A 267 26.92 5.91 3.06
CA GLY A 267 26.55 7.33 3.05
C GLY A 267 25.05 7.55 2.84
N LEU A 268 24.36 8.23 3.77
CA LEU A 268 22.93 8.54 3.66
C LEU A 268 22.70 9.71 2.71
N LEU A 269 21.86 9.51 1.72
CA LEU A 269 21.30 10.53 0.83
C LEU A 269 19.83 10.78 1.21
N ASP A 270 19.55 11.94 1.79
CA ASP A 270 18.21 12.39 2.21
C ASP A 270 17.83 13.73 1.57
N PRO A 271 17.55 13.77 0.26
CA PRO A 271 17.27 15.02 -0.43
C PRO A 271 15.94 15.66 -0.04
N LEU A 272 15.05 14.95 0.66
CA LEU A 272 13.67 15.38 0.92
C LEU A 272 13.33 15.49 2.41
N GLY A 273 14.29 15.23 3.31
CA GLY A 273 14.12 15.32 4.76
C GLY A 273 13.32 14.18 5.35
N GLY A 274 13.41 12.99 4.76
CA GLY A 274 12.74 11.79 5.24
C GLY A 274 13.17 11.37 6.63
N SER A 275 14.46 11.50 6.98
CA SER A 275 14.97 11.22 8.34
C SER A 275 14.37 12.17 9.39
N ALA A 276 14.12 13.43 9.05
CA ALA A 276 13.40 14.35 9.95
C ALA A 276 11.94 13.95 10.13
N ASP A 277 11.26 13.48 9.07
CA ASP A 277 9.88 13.01 9.15
C ASP A 277 9.76 11.68 9.92
N ILE A 278 10.75 10.78 9.79
CA ILE A 278 10.86 9.57 10.63
C ILE A 278 10.93 9.95 12.12
N ARG A 279 11.82 10.87 12.52
CA ARG A 279 11.91 11.32 13.92
C ARG A 279 10.62 11.96 14.43
N ARG A 280 9.88 12.65 13.55
CA ARG A 280 8.59 13.30 13.87
C ARG A 280 7.40 12.36 13.75
N ARG A 281 7.61 11.12 13.34
CA ARG A 281 6.56 10.12 13.05
C ARG A 281 5.50 10.65 12.08
N ARG A 282 5.94 11.24 10.96
CA ARG A 282 5.07 11.85 9.95
C ARG A 282 5.21 11.16 8.60
N LEU A 283 4.07 11.01 7.92
CA LEU A 283 4.03 10.69 6.50
C LEU A 283 3.78 11.99 5.71
N ARG A 284 4.71 12.33 4.85
CA ARG A 284 4.64 13.51 4.00
C ARG A 284 4.92 13.11 2.55
N ILE A 285 4.03 13.56 1.65
CA ILE A 285 4.22 13.43 0.20
C ILE A 285 5.33 14.38 -0.29
N LEU A 286 5.82 14.13 -1.50
CA LEU A 286 6.94 14.89 -2.07
C LEU A 286 6.49 16.18 -2.74
N HIS A 287 5.28 16.19 -3.35
CA HIS A 287 4.69 17.33 -4.05
C HIS A 287 3.15 17.27 -4.00
N PRO A 288 2.41 18.38 -4.22
CA PRO A 288 0.98 18.46 -3.96
C PRO A 288 0.12 17.54 -4.84
N LEU A 289 0.60 17.19 -6.03
CA LEU A 289 -0.11 16.34 -6.98
C LEU A 289 0.24 14.84 -6.87
N SER A 290 0.98 14.44 -5.84
CA SER A 290 1.44 13.05 -5.67
C SER A 290 0.29 12.03 -5.70
N PHE A 291 -0.83 12.33 -5.04
CA PHE A 291 -2.03 11.49 -5.04
C PHE A 291 -2.87 11.62 -6.31
N VAL A 292 -2.71 12.69 -7.08
CA VAL A 292 -3.38 12.88 -8.37
C VAL A 292 -2.65 12.10 -9.46
N GLU A 293 -1.31 12.13 -9.46
CA GLU A 293 -0.49 11.31 -10.35
C GLU A 293 -0.78 9.83 -10.16
N ASP A 294 -0.75 9.38 -8.92
CA ASP A 294 -1.00 7.99 -8.56
C ASP A 294 -1.94 7.90 -7.34
N PRO A 295 -3.26 7.72 -7.57
CA PRO A 295 -4.22 7.60 -6.49
C PRO A 295 -4.02 6.35 -5.61
N THR A 296 -3.27 5.32 -6.08
CA THR A 296 -2.94 4.17 -5.24
C THR A 296 -2.08 4.55 -4.03
N ARG A 297 -1.36 5.66 -4.10
CA ARG A 297 -0.61 6.20 -2.95
C ARG A 297 -1.51 6.55 -1.76
N ILE A 298 -2.84 6.75 -1.97
CA ILE A 298 -3.80 6.94 -0.88
C ILE A 298 -3.94 5.66 -0.05
N PHE A 299 -4.01 4.50 -0.72
CA PHE A 299 -4.02 3.19 -0.04
C PHE A 299 -2.70 2.94 0.68
N ARG A 300 -1.59 3.24 0.02
CA ARG A 300 -0.24 3.15 0.60
C ARG A 300 -0.07 4.08 1.81
N ALA A 301 -0.63 5.30 1.79
CA ALA A 301 -0.62 6.22 2.92
C ALA A 301 -1.31 5.60 4.16
N ALA A 302 -2.49 5.02 3.98
CA ALA A 302 -3.21 4.36 5.07
C ALA A 302 -2.43 3.15 5.60
N ARG A 303 -1.86 2.33 4.71
CA ARG A 303 -1.05 1.17 5.07
C ARG A 303 0.21 1.56 5.85
N TYR A 304 0.98 2.53 5.38
CA TYR A 304 2.18 2.98 6.09
C TYR A 304 1.83 3.72 7.39
N ALA A 305 0.74 4.51 7.43
CA ALA A 305 0.29 5.15 8.66
C ALA A 305 -0.01 4.11 9.75
N ALA A 306 -0.73 3.05 9.41
CA ALA A 306 -1.04 1.95 10.33
C ALA A 306 0.21 1.19 10.74
N ARG A 307 0.97 0.65 9.77
CA ARG A 307 2.16 -0.16 10.01
C ARG A 307 3.25 0.55 10.81
N LEU A 308 3.48 1.85 10.55
CA LEU A 308 4.54 2.63 11.19
C LEU A 308 4.08 3.33 12.47
N GLY A 309 2.78 3.48 12.68
CA GLY A 309 2.22 4.32 13.74
C GLY A 309 2.47 5.81 13.46
N PHE A 310 2.49 6.22 12.18
CA PHE A 310 2.77 7.59 11.76
C PHE A 310 1.48 8.30 11.36
N ALA A 311 1.42 9.62 11.57
CA ALA A 311 0.33 10.44 11.11
C ALA A 311 0.66 11.14 9.78
N LEU A 312 -0.34 11.33 8.91
CA LEU A 312 -0.20 12.24 7.78
C LEU A 312 -0.03 13.67 8.30
N ASP A 313 0.90 14.43 7.73
CA ASP A 313 0.95 15.85 8.02
C ASP A 313 -0.25 16.59 7.42
N ALA A 314 -0.58 17.77 7.96
CA ALA A 314 -1.79 18.50 7.58
C ALA A 314 -1.81 18.89 6.08
N TRP A 315 -0.65 19.15 5.48
CA TRP A 315 -0.55 19.46 4.06
C TRP A 315 -0.79 18.20 3.20
N THR A 316 -0.20 17.08 3.57
CA THR A 316 -0.43 15.77 2.92
C THR A 316 -1.90 15.38 2.97
N ALA A 317 -2.56 15.52 4.14
CA ALA A 317 -3.99 15.23 4.29
C ALA A 317 -4.86 16.14 3.40
N ARG A 318 -4.51 17.43 3.26
CA ARG A 318 -5.20 18.34 2.35
C ARG A 318 -5.02 17.95 0.87
N CYS A 319 -3.81 17.56 0.46
CA CYS A 319 -3.56 17.07 -0.89
C CYS A 319 -4.28 15.74 -1.19
N GLN A 320 -4.43 14.88 -0.17
CA GLN A 320 -5.24 13.68 -0.28
C GLN A 320 -6.72 14.01 -0.49
N ALA A 321 -7.27 14.97 0.26
CA ALA A 321 -8.64 15.42 0.08
C ALA A 321 -8.87 16.04 -1.31
N LEU A 322 -7.91 16.84 -1.80
CA LEU A 322 -7.94 17.37 -3.16
C LEU A 322 -7.99 16.24 -4.20
N ALA A 323 -7.10 15.26 -4.12
CA ALA A 323 -7.11 14.14 -5.05
C ALA A 323 -8.45 13.37 -5.02
N LEU A 324 -9.01 13.12 -3.84
CA LEU A 324 -10.31 12.45 -3.70
C LEU A 324 -11.48 13.28 -4.25
N SER A 325 -11.37 14.61 -4.30
CA SER A 325 -12.38 15.47 -4.92
C SER A 325 -12.36 15.41 -6.47
N LEU A 326 -11.24 14.99 -7.05
CA LEU A 326 -11.07 14.82 -8.49
C LEU A 326 -11.48 13.42 -9.01
N ALA A 327 -11.88 12.50 -8.11
CA ALA A 327 -12.38 11.19 -8.53
C ALA A 327 -13.67 11.32 -9.38
N PRO A 328 -13.89 10.43 -10.38
CA PRO A 328 -13.12 9.22 -10.67
C PRO A 328 -11.84 9.45 -11.48
N TYR A 329 -10.96 8.45 -11.47
CA TYR A 329 -9.74 8.41 -12.27
C TYR A 329 -9.86 7.33 -13.37
N PRO A 330 -10.29 7.67 -14.58
CA PRO A 330 -10.54 6.67 -15.64
C PRO A 330 -9.31 5.86 -16.05
N ALA A 331 -8.10 6.40 -15.85
CA ALA A 331 -6.85 5.71 -16.17
C ALA A 331 -6.34 4.81 -15.03
N LEU A 332 -6.97 4.83 -13.86
CA LEU A 332 -6.62 3.96 -12.74
C LEU A 332 -7.26 2.58 -12.92
N SER A 333 -6.46 1.56 -13.19
CA SER A 333 -6.98 0.21 -13.39
C SER A 333 -7.44 -0.45 -12.08
N PRO A 334 -8.52 -1.28 -12.12
CA PRO A 334 -8.97 -2.06 -10.98
C PRO A 334 -7.87 -2.90 -10.34
N ALA A 335 -7.02 -3.54 -11.14
CA ALA A 335 -5.93 -4.39 -10.65
C ALA A 335 -4.95 -3.64 -9.73
N ARG A 336 -4.71 -2.33 -9.96
CA ARG A 336 -3.85 -1.52 -9.10
C ARG A 336 -4.48 -1.23 -7.74
N ILE A 337 -5.80 -1.01 -7.71
CA ILE A 337 -6.55 -0.82 -6.47
C ILE A 337 -6.54 -2.12 -5.66
N VAL A 338 -6.88 -3.23 -6.31
CA VAL A 338 -6.93 -4.56 -5.69
C VAL A 338 -5.58 -4.94 -5.10
N ALA A 339 -4.49 -4.76 -5.85
CA ALA A 339 -3.14 -5.07 -5.36
C ALA A 339 -2.76 -4.29 -4.09
N GLU A 340 -3.19 -3.03 -3.93
CA GLU A 340 -2.95 -2.30 -2.68
C GLU A 340 -3.88 -2.76 -1.54
N LEU A 341 -5.13 -3.10 -1.83
CA LEU A 341 -6.07 -3.66 -0.83
C LEU A 341 -5.58 -5.03 -0.33
N GLU A 342 -5.11 -5.90 -1.21
CA GLU A 342 -4.52 -7.19 -0.84
C GLU A 342 -3.28 -7.02 0.04
N ARG A 343 -2.40 -6.05 -0.28
CA ARG A 343 -1.26 -5.70 0.56
C ARG A 343 -1.69 -5.17 1.93
N ILE A 344 -2.77 -4.40 2.01
CA ILE A 344 -3.32 -3.93 3.29
C ILE A 344 -3.81 -5.10 4.13
N ILE A 345 -4.56 -6.03 3.52
CA ILE A 345 -5.10 -7.22 4.22
C ILE A 345 -3.98 -8.14 4.73
N ALA A 346 -2.87 -8.24 3.98
CA ALA A 346 -1.72 -9.05 4.33
C ALA A 346 -0.73 -8.35 5.28
N ASP A 347 -0.91 -7.05 5.58
CA ASP A 347 0.01 -6.29 6.45
C ASP A 347 -0.25 -6.60 7.94
N ALA A 348 0.61 -6.09 8.82
CA ALA A 348 0.52 -6.29 10.27
C ALA A 348 -0.70 -5.60 10.93
N GLU A 349 -1.18 -4.48 10.36
CA GLU A 349 -2.23 -3.65 10.95
C GLU A 349 -3.38 -3.37 9.96
N PRO A 350 -4.05 -4.42 9.42
CA PRO A 350 -5.05 -4.26 8.36
C PRO A 350 -6.27 -3.48 8.81
N ALA A 351 -6.79 -3.72 10.02
CA ALA A 351 -7.95 -3.03 10.55
C ALA A 351 -7.70 -1.51 10.73
N ALA A 352 -6.52 -1.14 11.20
CA ALA A 352 -6.13 0.27 11.34
C ALA A 352 -5.99 0.94 9.97
N ALA A 353 -5.40 0.26 8.98
CA ALA A 353 -5.27 0.77 7.61
C ALA A 353 -6.64 0.97 6.94
N LEU A 354 -7.55 -0.01 7.03
CA LEU A 354 -8.92 0.07 6.50
C LEU A 354 -9.70 1.21 7.17
N THR A 355 -9.53 1.38 8.49
CA THR A 355 -10.10 2.52 9.23
C THR A 355 -9.55 3.86 8.72
N GLY A 356 -8.27 3.93 8.44
CA GLY A 356 -7.62 5.11 7.84
C GLY A 356 -8.23 5.48 6.49
N LEU A 357 -8.43 4.48 5.61
CA LEU A 357 -9.09 4.65 4.31
C LEU A 357 -10.53 5.15 4.45
N ALA A 358 -11.29 4.56 5.37
CA ALA A 358 -12.67 4.95 5.63
C ALA A 358 -12.77 6.41 6.11
N ARG A 359 -11.94 6.82 7.07
CA ARG A 359 -11.87 8.19 7.59
C ARG A 359 -11.48 9.21 6.51
N ALA A 360 -10.56 8.83 5.64
CA ALA A 360 -10.16 9.63 4.49
C ALA A 360 -11.21 9.65 3.37
N ARG A 361 -12.27 8.84 3.45
CA ARG A 361 -13.24 8.61 2.38
C ARG A 361 -12.59 8.10 1.07
N ALA A 362 -11.55 7.28 1.20
CA ALA A 362 -10.76 6.78 0.09
C ALA A 362 -11.56 5.88 -0.88
N PHE A 363 -12.61 5.24 -0.39
CA PHE A 363 -13.48 4.38 -1.22
C PHE A 363 -14.30 5.16 -2.26
N ARG A 364 -14.26 6.51 -2.24
CA ARG A 364 -14.73 7.35 -3.34
C ARG A 364 -13.95 7.12 -4.65
N LEU A 365 -12.78 6.52 -4.58
CA LEU A 365 -12.03 6.05 -5.76
C LEU A 365 -12.73 4.87 -6.47
N LEU A 366 -13.59 4.12 -5.75
CA LEU A 366 -14.40 3.03 -6.32
C LEU A 366 -15.71 3.58 -6.95
N ASP A 367 -16.40 4.45 -6.23
CA ASP A 367 -17.53 5.25 -6.71
C ASP A 367 -17.55 6.59 -5.96
N PRO A 368 -17.62 7.74 -6.64
CA PRO A 368 -17.60 9.07 -5.99
C PRO A 368 -18.70 9.28 -4.94
N ARG A 369 -19.79 8.54 -5.03
CA ARG A 369 -20.92 8.58 -4.09
C ARG A 369 -20.76 7.65 -2.90
N HIS A 370 -19.74 6.76 -2.91
CA HIS A 370 -19.53 5.77 -1.85
C HIS A 370 -19.43 6.42 -0.46
N ARG A 371 -20.20 5.91 0.50
CA ARG A 371 -20.26 6.37 1.89
C ARG A 371 -20.31 5.16 2.82
N LEU A 372 -19.44 5.11 3.80
CA LEU A 372 -19.54 4.10 4.86
C LEU A 372 -20.39 4.63 6.01
N THR A 373 -21.35 3.81 6.44
CA THR A 373 -22.08 4.01 7.69
C THR A 373 -21.20 3.60 8.88
N ARG A 374 -21.66 3.84 10.12
CA ARG A 374 -21.00 3.31 11.32
C ARG A 374 -20.95 1.78 11.31
N ARG A 375 -22.04 1.13 10.87
CA ARG A 375 -22.11 -0.33 10.71
C ARG A 375 -21.12 -0.82 9.65
N GLY A 376 -21.11 -0.23 8.47
CA GLY A 376 -20.17 -0.57 7.40
C GLY A 376 -18.71 -0.39 7.82
N LEU A 377 -18.40 0.64 8.63
CA LEU A 377 -17.05 0.80 9.19
C LEU A 377 -16.69 -0.35 10.15
N ALA A 378 -17.60 -0.73 11.06
CA ALA A 378 -17.37 -1.84 11.96
C ALA A 378 -17.18 -3.17 11.21
N GLN A 379 -18.00 -3.41 10.19
CA GLN A 379 -17.86 -4.58 9.33
C GLN A 379 -16.53 -4.59 8.57
N LEU A 380 -16.12 -3.45 8.03
CA LEU A 380 -14.84 -3.31 7.36
C LEU A 380 -13.64 -3.60 8.29
N GLN A 381 -13.72 -3.16 9.54
CA GLN A 381 -12.71 -3.45 10.55
C GLN A 381 -12.65 -4.94 10.90
N ALA A 382 -13.80 -5.62 10.95
CA ALA A 382 -13.91 -7.03 11.28
C ALA A 382 -13.40 -7.97 10.16
N VAL A 383 -13.16 -7.47 8.94
CA VAL A 383 -12.62 -8.28 7.83
C VAL A 383 -11.32 -8.98 8.23
N ALA A 384 -10.40 -8.24 8.84
CA ALA A 384 -9.10 -8.78 9.21
C ALA A 384 -9.20 -9.92 10.25
N ASP A 385 -10.02 -9.73 11.28
CA ASP A 385 -10.24 -10.74 12.33
C ASP A 385 -10.92 -11.98 11.76
N THR A 386 -11.89 -11.80 10.85
CA THR A 386 -12.56 -12.91 10.17
C THR A 386 -11.61 -13.70 9.28
N LEU A 387 -10.68 -13.04 8.60
CA LEU A 387 -9.66 -13.72 7.80
C LEU A 387 -8.63 -14.47 8.68
N ALA A 388 -8.34 -13.95 9.88
CA ALA A 388 -7.53 -14.65 10.88
C ALA A 388 -8.25 -15.91 11.38
N TRP A 389 -9.52 -15.76 11.79
CA TRP A 389 -10.36 -16.88 12.18
C TRP A 389 -10.45 -17.98 11.10
N ALA A 390 -10.65 -17.58 9.84
CA ALA A 390 -10.74 -18.54 8.73
C ALA A 390 -9.44 -19.36 8.57
N ARG A 391 -8.28 -18.73 8.74
CA ARG A 391 -6.98 -19.42 8.71
C ARG A 391 -6.82 -20.40 9.88
N GLU A 392 -7.20 -20.01 11.10
CA GLU A 392 -7.14 -20.86 12.29
C GLU A 392 -8.05 -22.09 12.16
N HIS A 393 -9.22 -21.92 11.54
CA HIS A 393 -10.19 -23.00 11.36
C HIS A 393 -10.03 -23.77 10.04
N ALA A 394 -9.00 -23.44 9.24
CA ALA A 394 -8.77 -24.00 7.90
C ALA A 394 -10.01 -23.88 6.98
N GLU A 395 -10.76 -22.76 7.13
CA GLU A 395 -11.91 -22.45 6.29
C GLU A 395 -11.50 -21.54 5.12
N PRO A 396 -12.01 -21.78 3.91
CA PRO A 396 -11.75 -20.91 2.79
C PRO A 396 -12.50 -19.58 2.97
N ALA A 397 -11.77 -18.46 2.95
CA ALA A 397 -12.34 -17.12 2.97
C ALA A 397 -11.61 -16.24 1.93
N PRO A 398 -12.20 -16.02 0.75
CA PRO A 398 -11.61 -15.17 -0.28
C PRO A 398 -11.52 -13.72 0.18
N PRO A 399 -10.29 -13.16 0.41
CA PRO A 399 -10.14 -11.85 1.08
C PRO A 399 -10.79 -10.70 0.31
N LEU A 400 -10.61 -10.68 -1.02
CA LEU A 400 -11.17 -9.62 -1.87
C LEU A 400 -12.71 -9.68 -1.91
N GLU A 401 -13.29 -10.88 -1.94
CA GLU A 401 -14.75 -11.04 -1.97
C GLU A 401 -15.37 -10.59 -0.63
N LEU A 402 -14.78 -10.99 0.49
CA LEU A 402 -15.24 -10.57 1.82
C LEU A 402 -15.17 -9.04 1.99
N LEU A 403 -14.06 -8.44 1.55
CA LEU A 403 -13.90 -6.99 1.53
C LEU A 403 -14.94 -6.31 0.62
N ALA A 404 -15.20 -6.88 -0.54
CA ALA A 404 -16.19 -6.37 -1.50
C ALA A 404 -17.61 -6.39 -0.92
N VAL A 405 -17.99 -7.45 -0.20
CA VAL A 405 -19.28 -7.50 0.53
C VAL A 405 -19.35 -6.39 1.57
N ALA A 406 -18.28 -6.20 2.39
CA ALA A 406 -18.24 -5.17 3.42
C ALA A 406 -18.32 -3.73 2.84
N LEU A 407 -17.78 -3.51 1.64
CA LEU A 407 -17.85 -2.23 0.95
C LEU A 407 -19.19 -1.99 0.25
N ALA A 408 -19.93 -3.04 -0.10
CA ALA A 408 -21.16 -2.94 -0.88
C ALA A 408 -22.44 -2.98 -0.03
N VAL A 409 -22.42 -3.61 1.14
CA VAL A 409 -23.63 -3.96 1.93
C VAL A 409 -24.50 -2.77 2.32
N ASP A 410 -23.92 -1.64 2.66
CA ASP A 410 -24.63 -0.43 3.10
C ASP A 410 -24.84 0.59 1.97
N GLN A 411 -24.57 0.21 0.72
CA GLN A 411 -24.67 1.10 -0.43
C GLN A 411 -25.99 0.91 -1.17
N SER A 412 -26.44 1.94 -1.90
CA SER A 412 -27.49 1.75 -2.91
C SER A 412 -26.99 0.80 -4.00
N HIS A 413 -27.93 0.14 -4.69
CA HIS A 413 -27.61 -0.84 -5.74
C HIS A 413 -26.61 -0.30 -6.77
N ASP A 414 -26.81 0.94 -7.24
CA ASP A 414 -25.94 1.56 -8.25
C ASP A 414 -24.51 1.80 -7.73
N VAL A 415 -24.39 2.29 -6.48
CA VAL A 415 -23.08 2.54 -5.86
C VAL A 415 -22.36 1.22 -5.57
N ALA A 416 -23.08 0.21 -5.07
CA ALA A 416 -22.53 -1.12 -4.87
C ALA A 416 -22.02 -1.72 -6.20
N THR A 417 -22.83 -1.65 -7.25
CA THR A 417 -22.45 -2.13 -8.59
C THR A 417 -21.23 -1.38 -9.14
N GLY A 418 -21.16 -0.06 -8.95
CA GLY A 418 -20.01 0.77 -9.33
C GLY A 418 -18.75 0.34 -8.59
N ALA A 419 -18.83 0.17 -7.27
CA ALA A 419 -17.71 -0.24 -6.43
C ALA A 419 -17.20 -1.66 -6.79
N LEU A 420 -18.10 -2.63 -6.99
CA LEU A 420 -17.73 -3.99 -7.38
C LEU A 420 -17.04 -4.03 -8.75
N ARG A 421 -17.49 -3.21 -9.70
CA ARG A 421 -16.84 -3.06 -11.01
C ARG A 421 -15.45 -2.43 -10.86
N ALA A 422 -15.30 -1.41 -10.03
CA ALA A 422 -14.01 -0.77 -9.78
C ALA A 422 -13.00 -1.69 -9.05
N LEU A 423 -13.49 -2.73 -8.37
CA LEU A 423 -12.67 -3.82 -7.83
C LEU A 423 -12.36 -4.89 -8.88
N GLY A 424 -12.83 -4.77 -10.12
CA GLY A 424 -12.56 -5.71 -11.19
C GLY A 424 -13.22 -7.08 -11.01
N LEU A 425 -14.21 -7.20 -10.12
CA LEU A 425 -14.93 -8.46 -9.89
C LEU A 425 -15.80 -8.82 -11.10
N SER A 426 -15.68 -10.06 -11.56
CA SER A 426 -16.43 -10.61 -12.68
C SER A 426 -16.64 -12.13 -12.51
N GLY A 427 -17.56 -12.72 -13.28
CA GLY A 427 -17.84 -14.16 -13.25
C GLY A 427 -18.20 -14.69 -11.87
N ALA A 428 -17.70 -15.87 -11.53
CA ALA A 428 -18.05 -16.56 -10.29
C ALA A 428 -17.75 -15.76 -8.98
N PRO A 429 -16.64 -15.03 -8.83
CA PRO A 429 -16.43 -14.16 -7.68
C PRO A 429 -17.51 -13.09 -7.50
N LEU A 430 -17.90 -12.42 -8.58
CA LEU A 430 -18.98 -11.41 -8.53
C LEU A 430 -20.32 -12.03 -8.12
N GLU A 431 -20.65 -13.19 -8.67
CA GLU A 431 -21.89 -13.89 -8.33
C GLU A 431 -21.91 -14.35 -6.87
N ARG A 432 -20.78 -14.83 -6.32
CA ARG A 432 -20.70 -15.17 -4.89
C ARG A 432 -20.89 -13.94 -3.99
N VAL A 433 -20.31 -12.80 -4.34
CA VAL A 433 -20.52 -11.54 -3.59
C VAL A 433 -21.99 -11.12 -3.65
N ARG A 434 -22.62 -11.14 -4.83
CA ARG A 434 -24.05 -10.80 -4.99
C ARG A 434 -24.97 -11.75 -4.23
N ALA A 435 -24.72 -13.06 -4.33
CA ALA A 435 -25.48 -14.07 -3.61
C ALA A 435 -25.33 -13.90 -2.09
N THR A 436 -24.14 -13.54 -1.60
CA THR A 436 -23.90 -13.25 -0.19
C THR A 436 -24.68 -12.02 0.27
N LEU A 437 -24.66 -10.93 -0.50
CA LEU A 437 -25.43 -9.71 -0.18
C LEU A 437 -26.96 -9.97 -0.16
N ALA A 438 -27.47 -10.81 -1.07
CA ALA A 438 -28.89 -11.12 -1.15
C ALA A 438 -29.34 -12.18 -0.12
N GLY A 439 -28.47 -13.12 0.25
CA GLY A 439 -28.81 -14.30 1.06
C GLY A 439 -28.30 -14.28 2.50
N ALA A 440 -27.66 -13.20 2.94
CA ALA A 440 -27.04 -13.14 4.27
C ALA A 440 -28.01 -13.44 5.43
N ASP A 441 -29.19 -12.83 5.42
CA ASP A 441 -30.20 -13.02 6.47
C ASP A 441 -30.79 -14.44 6.46
N ALA A 442 -31.01 -15.00 5.26
CA ALA A 442 -31.51 -16.37 5.11
C ALA A 442 -30.48 -17.40 5.62
N LEU A 443 -29.21 -17.19 5.33
CA LEU A 443 -28.14 -18.04 5.86
C LEU A 443 -28.04 -17.92 7.38
N ALA A 444 -28.06 -16.71 7.92
CA ALA A 444 -28.02 -16.48 9.37
C ALA A 444 -29.20 -17.19 10.08
N ALA A 445 -30.40 -17.12 9.53
CA ALA A 445 -31.57 -17.86 10.05
C ALA A 445 -31.38 -19.37 9.95
N GLY A 446 -30.86 -19.88 8.83
CA GLY A 446 -30.58 -21.30 8.63
C GLY A 446 -29.56 -21.86 9.62
N LEU A 447 -28.53 -21.09 9.97
CA LEU A 447 -27.52 -21.48 10.97
C LEU A 447 -28.08 -21.58 12.40
N GLN A 448 -29.22 -20.93 12.67
CA GLN A 448 -29.93 -20.99 13.96
C GLN A 448 -30.98 -22.11 14.00
N ALA A 449 -31.13 -22.94 12.96
CA ALA A 449 -32.07 -24.05 12.96
C ALA A 449 -31.84 -24.97 14.18
N ALA A 450 -32.94 -25.47 14.75
CA ALA A 450 -32.91 -26.29 15.97
C ALA A 450 -32.16 -27.62 15.74
N ARG A 451 -32.34 -28.22 14.55
CA ARG A 451 -31.65 -29.46 14.16
C ARG A 451 -30.28 -29.14 13.58
N ARG A 452 -29.25 -29.83 14.10
CA ARG A 452 -27.86 -29.69 13.62
C ARG A 452 -27.72 -30.06 12.13
N SER A 453 -28.45 -31.08 11.68
CA SER A 453 -28.47 -31.52 10.28
C SER A 453 -28.99 -30.43 9.33
N GLU A 454 -30.02 -29.68 9.73
CA GLU A 454 -30.58 -28.57 8.94
C GLU A 454 -29.61 -27.39 8.86
N ALA A 455 -29.04 -26.99 10.00
CA ALA A 455 -28.03 -25.94 10.05
C ALA A 455 -26.77 -26.32 9.24
N ALA A 456 -26.30 -27.55 9.35
CA ALA A 456 -25.16 -28.04 8.57
C ALA A 456 -25.48 -28.16 7.07
N ARG A 457 -26.75 -28.36 6.70
CA ARG A 457 -27.20 -28.35 5.29
C ARG A 457 -27.13 -26.92 4.72
N ALA A 458 -27.61 -25.93 5.48
CA ALA A 458 -27.48 -24.52 5.11
C ALA A 458 -26.02 -24.11 4.94
N LEU A 459 -25.15 -24.54 5.87
CA LEU A 459 -23.71 -24.30 5.82
C LEU A 459 -23.05 -24.89 4.57
N ARG A 460 -23.38 -26.14 4.21
CA ARG A 460 -22.83 -26.82 3.02
C ARG A 460 -23.29 -26.19 1.70
N ALA A 461 -24.47 -25.59 1.67
CA ALA A 461 -24.99 -24.89 0.50
C ALA A 461 -24.40 -23.48 0.33
N ALA A 462 -23.84 -22.93 1.40
CA ALA A 462 -23.27 -21.59 1.40
C ALA A 462 -21.91 -21.54 0.69
N SER A 463 -21.64 -20.43 0.01
CA SER A 463 -20.31 -20.16 -0.53
C SER A 463 -19.31 -19.84 0.59
N PRO A 464 -17.99 -20.03 0.35
CA PRO A 464 -16.96 -19.61 1.31
C PRO A 464 -17.10 -18.15 1.75
N THR A 465 -17.44 -17.27 0.82
CA THR A 465 -17.67 -15.84 1.10
C THR A 465 -18.86 -15.64 2.04
N ALA A 466 -19.97 -16.38 1.84
CA ALA A 466 -21.14 -16.30 2.69
C ALA A 466 -20.88 -16.83 4.11
N VAL A 467 -20.12 -17.91 4.24
CA VAL A 467 -19.70 -18.45 5.56
C VAL A 467 -18.84 -17.44 6.30
N ALA A 468 -17.82 -16.89 5.65
CA ALA A 468 -16.96 -15.86 6.24
C ALA A 468 -17.77 -14.60 6.60
N TRP A 469 -18.71 -14.18 5.76
CA TRP A 469 -19.60 -13.06 6.04
C TRP A 469 -20.51 -13.32 7.24
N SER A 470 -21.05 -14.55 7.37
CA SER A 470 -21.85 -14.94 8.53
C SER A 470 -21.06 -14.86 9.82
N HIS A 471 -19.78 -15.31 9.83
CA HIS A 471 -18.89 -15.14 10.97
C HIS A 471 -18.65 -13.65 11.27
N LEU A 472 -18.37 -12.84 10.24
CA LEU A 472 -18.09 -11.41 10.39
C LEU A 472 -19.25 -10.66 11.06
N THR A 473 -20.49 -10.98 10.68
CA THR A 473 -21.69 -10.26 11.15
C THR A 473 -22.33 -10.85 12.38
N ALA A 474 -21.94 -12.09 12.77
CA ALA A 474 -22.53 -12.77 13.92
C ALA A 474 -22.08 -12.16 15.26
N GLU A 475 -23.02 -12.15 16.21
CA GLU A 475 -22.72 -11.92 17.62
C GLU A 475 -21.89 -13.10 18.20
N PRO A 476 -21.23 -12.93 19.36
CA PRO A 476 -20.35 -13.96 19.93
C PRO A 476 -20.98 -15.37 20.02
N ALA A 477 -22.25 -15.45 20.42
CA ALA A 477 -22.98 -16.72 20.50
C ALA A 477 -23.17 -17.36 19.10
N GLY A 478 -23.44 -16.54 18.08
CA GLY A 478 -23.56 -17.00 16.69
C GLY A 478 -22.24 -17.48 16.12
N ARG A 479 -21.12 -16.86 16.45
CA ARG A 479 -19.77 -17.32 16.07
C ARG A 479 -19.46 -18.67 16.70
N ALA A 480 -19.68 -18.81 18.00
CA ALA A 480 -19.48 -20.10 18.69
C ALA A 480 -20.35 -21.22 18.09
N ARG A 481 -21.59 -20.90 17.72
CA ARG A 481 -22.48 -21.84 17.02
C ARG A 481 -21.96 -22.23 15.64
N LEU A 482 -21.42 -21.27 14.88
CA LEU A 482 -20.82 -21.54 13.57
C LEU A 482 -19.59 -22.45 13.72
N ASP A 483 -18.72 -22.19 14.71
CA ASP A 483 -17.54 -23.02 14.99
C ASP A 483 -17.94 -24.45 15.35
N GLU A 484 -18.96 -24.60 16.21
CA GLU A 484 -19.54 -25.91 16.56
C GLU A 484 -20.05 -26.65 15.33
N LEU A 485 -20.79 -25.96 14.45
CA LEU A 485 -21.36 -26.57 13.23
C LEU A 485 -20.26 -26.95 12.23
N LEU A 486 -19.21 -26.15 12.08
CA LEU A 486 -18.07 -26.47 11.22
C LEU A 486 -17.33 -27.71 11.75
N ALA A 487 -17.06 -27.78 13.05
CA ALA A 487 -16.44 -28.94 13.69
C ALA A 487 -17.32 -30.19 13.55
N ALA A 488 -18.61 -30.07 13.84
CA ALA A 488 -19.57 -31.18 13.70
C ALA A 488 -19.68 -31.67 12.25
N THR A 489 -19.68 -30.76 11.27
CA THR A 489 -19.75 -31.11 9.85
C THR A 489 -18.50 -31.87 9.38
N ARG A 490 -17.34 -31.55 9.91
CA ARG A 490 -16.09 -32.29 9.64
C ARG A 490 -16.11 -33.68 10.28
N ALA A 491 -16.50 -33.74 11.56
CA ALA A 491 -16.60 -35.02 12.31
C ALA A 491 -17.72 -35.92 11.79
N GLY A 492 -18.80 -35.34 11.30
CA GLY A 492 -19.98 -36.03 10.78
C GLY A 492 -19.83 -36.61 9.37
N ARG A 493 -18.62 -36.62 8.79
CA ARG A 493 -18.39 -37.30 7.50
C ARG A 493 -18.62 -38.81 7.68
N PRO A 494 -19.48 -39.45 6.85
CA PRO A 494 -19.66 -40.89 6.89
C PRO A 494 -18.34 -41.64 6.63
N ALA A 495 -18.10 -42.72 7.33
CA ALA A 495 -17.01 -43.66 7.07
C ALA A 495 -17.28 -44.49 5.81
N LEU A 496 -18.58 -44.70 5.48
CA LEU A 496 -18.99 -45.38 4.25
C LEU A 496 -18.90 -44.42 3.05
N GLY A 497 -18.24 -44.86 1.98
CA GLY A 497 -18.24 -44.18 0.68
C GLY A 497 -19.34 -44.70 -0.25
N GLY A 498 -19.45 -44.11 -1.45
CA GLY A 498 -20.45 -44.51 -2.44
C GLY A 498 -20.32 -46.00 -2.83
N GLY A 499 -19.08 -46.50 -2.96
CA GLY A 499 -18.83 -47.93 -3.25
C GLY A 499 -19.29 -48.88 -2.14
N ASP A 500 -19.09 -48.50 -0.86
CA ASP A 500 -19.58 -49.28 0.29
C ASP A 500 -21.12 -49.35 0.30
N VAL A 501 -21.76 -48.21 0.03
CA VAL A 501 -23.25 -48.12 0.00
C VAL A 501 -23.82 -48.97 -1.13
N ILE A 502 -23.18 -49.00 -2.29
CA ILE A 502 -23.58 -49.88 -3.43
C ILE A 502 -23.39 -51.33 -3.06
N ALA A 503 -22.27 -51.68 -2.41
CA ALA A 503 -21.99 -53.06 -1.94
C ALA A 503 -23.00 -53.56 -0.89
N LEU A 504 -23.66 -52.63 -0.18
CA LEU A 504 -24.74 -52.93 0.76
C LEU A 504 -26.11 -53.11 0.08
N GLY A 505 -26.21 -52.95 -1.26
CA GLY A 505 -27.41 -53.21 -2.04
C GLY A 505 -28.18 -51.97 -2.50
N VAL A 506 -27.62 -50.75 -2.33
CA VAL A 506 -28.21 -49.50 -2.88
C VAL A 506 -27.91 -49.44 -4.36
N ALA A 507 -28.93 -49.15 -5.19
CA ALA A 507 -28.78 -49.04 -6.63
C ALA A 507 -27.83 -47.88 -7.02
N PRO A 508 -26.87 -48.10 -7.95
CA PRO A 508 -26.03 -47.02 -8.45
C PRO A 508 -26.84 -45.85 -9.00
N GLY A 509 -26.50 -44.61 -8.62
CA GLY A 509 -27.18 -43.41 -9.09
C GLY A 509 -27.61 -42.46 -8.00
N PRO A 510 -28.70 -41.67 -8.18
CA PRO A 510 -29.12 -40.65 -7.20
C PRO A 510 -29.41 -41.20 -5.79
N GLU A 511 -29.77 -42.47 -5.66
CA GLU A 511 -30.06 -43.11 -4.37
C GLU A 511 -28.80 -43.18 -3.48
N VAL A 512 -27.62 -43.43 -4.05
CA VAL A 512 -26.37 -43.40 -3.32
C VAL A 512 -26.12 -42.04 -2.66
N ALA A 513 -26.36 -40.96 -3.38
CA ALA A 513 -26.24 -39.61 -2.85
C ALA A 513 -27.23 -39.33 -1.72
N ALA A 514 -28.49 -39.81 -1.88
CA ALA A 514 -29.52 -39.67 -0.85
C ALA A 514 -29.19 -40.44 0.44
N VAL A 515 -28.70 -41.68 0.34
CA VAL A 515 -28.22 -42.45 1.50
C VAL A 515 -27.06 -41.81 2.19
N LEU A 516 -26.05 -41.34 1.45
CA LEU A 516 -24.90 -40.63 2.03
C LEU A 516 -25.31 -39.32 2.71
N ALA A 517 -26.31 -38.61 2.19
CA ALA A 517 -26.88 -37.43 2.84
C ALA A 517 -27.61 -37.80 4.14
N ALA A 518 -28.44 -38.84 4.13
CA ALA A 518 -29.12 -39.32 5.33
C ALA A 518 -28.16 -39.83 6.41
N LEU A 519 -27.09 -40.55 6.04
CA LEU A 519 -26.03 -40.93 6.95
C LEU A 519 -25.35 -39.73 7.61
N ARG A 520 -25.04 -38.71 6.85
CA ARG A 520 -24.46 -37.46 7.40
C ARG A 520 -25.41 -36.82 8.41
N ASP A 521 -26.68 -36.70 8.06
CA ASP A 521 -27.67 -36.07 8.93
C ASP A 521 -27.83 -36.90 10.24
N ALA A 522 -27.91 -38.22 10.17
CA ALA A 522 -27.98 -39.08 11.34
C ALA A 522 -26.73 -39.00 12.22
N ARG A 523 -25.54 -38.88 11.64
CA ARG A 523 -24.30 -38.63 12.40
C ARG A 523 -24.29 -37.28 13.10
N LEU A 524 -24.76 -36.25 12.44
CA LEU A 524 -24.85 -34.88 13.00
C LEU A 524 -25.83 -34.80 14.16
N GLU A 525 -26.93 -35.56 14.09
CA GLU A 525 -27.89 -35.68 15.19
C GLU A 525 -27.44 -36.65 16.32
N GLY A 526 -26.30 -37.38 16.12
CA GLY A 526 -25.77 -38.33 17.09
C GLY A 526 -26.47 -39.66 17.12
N GLU A 527 -27.34 -39.94 16.15
CA GLU A 527 -28.04 -41.22 16.00
C GLU A 527 -27.08 -42.36 15.61
N ILE A 528 -26.00 -42.02 14.87
CA ILE A 528 -24.95 -42.93 14.43
C ILE A 528 -23.60 -42.42 14.93
N ARG A 529 -22.76 -43.30 15.45
CA ARG A 529 -21.45 -42.91 16.00
C ARG A 529 -20.26 -43.54 15.27
N ASP A 530 -20.44 -44.70 14.65
CA ASP A 530 -19.37 -45.52 14.09
C ASP A 530 -19.77 -46.19 12.76
N ARG A 531 -18.81 -46.85 12.11
CA ARG A 531 -19.00 -47.57 10.85
C ARG A 531 -20.01 -48.71 10.93
N PRO A 532 -20.03 -49.57 11.98
CA PRO A 532 -21.09 -50.58 12.17
C PRO A 532 -22.49 -49.97 12.18
N GLY A 533 -22.71 -48.89 12.94
CA GLY A 533 -23.98 -48.18 12.98
C GLY A 533 -24.39 -47.61 11.63
N GLU A 534 -23.43 -47.16 10.81
CA GLU A 534 -23.70 -46.71 9.43
C GLU A 534 -24.19 -47.87 8.56
N ILE A 535 -23.58 -49.07 8.68
CA ILE A 535 -23.99 -50.26 7.93
C ILE A 535 -25.43 -50.64 8.28
N ASP A 536 -25.74 -50.67 9.58
CA ASP A 536 -27.09 -51.04 10.06
C ASP A 536 -28.14 -49.98 9.61
N TYR A 537 -27.78 -48.71 9.63
CA TYR A 537 -28.62 -47.63 9.13
C TYR A 537 -28.93 -47.80 7.63
N VAL A 538 -27.96 -48.12 6.79
CA VAL A 538 -28.17 -48.36 5.36
C VAL A 538 -29.05 -49.59 5.15
N ARG A 539 -28.89 -50.65 5.91
CA ARG A 539 -29.71 -51.86 5.85
C ARG A 539 -31.18 -51.60 6.21
N THR A 540 -31.46 -50.76 7.20
CA THR A 540 -32.80 -50.38 7.61
C THR A 540 -33.45 -49.36 6.65
N TRP A 541 -32.62 -48.54 5.99
CA TRP A 541 -33.06 -47.56 5.02
C TRP A 541 -33.62 -48.21 3.74
N LEU A 542 -33.03 -49.29 3.26
CA LEU A 542 -33.44 -50.03 2.05
C LEU A 542 -34.87 -50.55 2.06
N PRO A 543 -35.41 -51.17 3.14
CA PRO A 543 -36.80 -51.67 3.18
C PRO A 543 -37.87 -50.58 3.31
N ASN A 544 -37.57 -49.46 3.98
CA ASN A 544 -38.53 -48.42 4.28
C ASN A 544 -38.97 -47.68 3.01
N ARG A 545 -38.08 -47.49 2.01
CA ARG A 545 -38.44 -46.85 0.72
C ARG A 545 -39.22 -47.76 -0.23
N LYS A 546 -39.17 -49.08 -0.12
CA LYS A 546 -40.02 -50.00 -0.89
C LYS A 546 -41.48 -49.95 -0.49
N LYS A 547 -41.81 -49.28 0.65
CA LYS A 547 -43.21 -49.10 1.12
C LYS A 547 -43.81 -47.75 0.78
N GLU A 548 -42.99 -46.75 0.31
CA GLU A 548 -43.45 -45.40 -0.05
C GLU A 548 -43.50 -45.16 -1.58
N GLY A 549 -43.16 -46.11 -2.43
CA GLY A 549 -43.32 -46.14 -3.87
C GLY A 549 -44.31 -47.23 -4.28
#